data_ac6d4003d091c0663882e0498a93d1c9
#
_entry.id   ac6d4003d091c0663882e0498a93d1c9
#
_cell.length_a   1.000
_cell.length_b   1.000
_cell.length_c   1.000
_cell.angle_alpha   90.00
_cell.angle_beta   90.00
_cell.angle_gamma   90.00
#
_symmetry.space_group_name_H-M   'P 1'
#
loop_
_entity.id
_entity.type
_entity.pdbx_description
1 polymer ?
#
loop_
_entity_poly.entity_id
_entity_poly.type
_entity_poly.pdbx_seq_one_letter_code
_entity_poly.pdbx_strand_id
1 'polypeptide(L)'
;MAYFLKKTKRNDRLYLSIYESFYSPETKNTRHKSFRKIGFVDALIEQGIDDPISHFQKEVNELNSKRETEKCRINFQQISNISPELCLGYVPIAKILNMLDVKEHFGYLSSSRKFEFDVYDVFSALVYARVVAPLSKHQTFHDILPKLYVQKNFSYDQLLEGLEFMGEEYEKLVEILTVATDDNFILDSSRSYFDCTNYYFEIDKESTLQKRGPSKENRKDPIVGMGLLLDAQMLPVGMKIFPGNESEKPVMRDLIHDLKSRNNIKGRTIQIADKGLNCAKNIIEAIDNGDGYLFSKSVKTLPERERQWVLLDDGFETVFDQNGEPVYKIKECIDTFIYSYKDDYGNVITRNIKEKRTVTYNFSLAKKKLMEINRMIEKAKAHRACQAKKEEYGESSKYMQFLDDQGKSIKPQLNQKAIDKDKELAGYNMLVTSEINMSSKDVYNAYHQLWQIEESFRIMKTELDTRPVYLQKENRIKGHFFICYTAVLLSRILQFKILENKYSASTIYDFMRKFRVVRINSTRFINLLTSKEFVTDLSKKLNQPITNYYLTDKQIKMMHTR
;
A
#
# COMPACT_ATOMS: atom_id res chain seq x y z
N MET A 1 21.30 -39.69 4.04
CA MET A 1 21.47 -41.16 3.83
C MET A 1 20.48 -41.55 2.75
N ALA A 2 20.91 -42.25 1.71
CA ALA A 2 20.06 -42.55 0.57
C ALA A 2 20.31 -43.99 0.11
N TYR A 3 19.28 -44.60 -0.47
CA TYR A 3 19.45 -45.84 -1.24
C TYR A 3 19.98 -45.49 -2.61
N PHE A 4 20.79 -46.38 -3.17
CA PHE A 4 21.28 -46.28 -4.55
C PHE A 4 21.43 -47.63 -5.20
N LEU A 5 21.22 -47.68 -6.51
CA LEU A 5 21.41 -48.89 -7.31
C LEU A 5 22.92 -49.07 -7.63
N LYS A 6 23.52 -50.10 -7.07
CA LYS A 6 24.92 -50.47 -7.36
C LYS A 6 24.96 -51.47 -8.50
N LYS A 7 25.72 -51.13 -9.52
CA LYS A 7 25.99 -51.97 -10.69
C LYS A 7 27.42 -52.55 -10.53
N THR A 8 27.54 -53.85 -10.54
CA THR A 8 28.85 -54.53 -10.36
C THR A 8 29.05 -55.52 -11.48
N LYS A 9 30.20 -55.48 -12.18
CA LYS A 9 30.57 -56.46 -13.22
C LYS A 9 31.15 -57.70 -12.54
N ARG A 10 30.58 -58.88 -12.81
CA ARG A 10 31.05 -60.18 -12.31
C ARG A 10 31.10 -61.20 -13.48
N ASN A 11 32.26 -61.73 -13.80
CA ASN A 11 32.45 -62.66 -14.91
C ASN A 11 31.76 -62.11 -16.21
N ASP A 12 32.06 -60.86 -16.57
CA ASP A 12 31.54 -60.14 -17.71
C ASP A 12 30.02 -59.92 -17.74
N ARG A 13 29.30 -60.35 -16.72
CA ARG A 13 27.87 -60.12 -16.55
C ARG A 13 27.60 -58.98 -15.55
N LEU A 14 26.58 -58.17 -15.79
CA LEU A 14 26.21 -57.05 -14.93
C LEU A 14 25.28 -57.52 -13.80
N TYR A 15 25.70 -57.32 -12.55
CA TYR A 15 24.95 -57.67 -11.35
C TYR A 15 24.41 -56.42 -10.66
N LEU A 16 23.09 -56.41 -10.33
CA LEU A 16 22.40 -55.31 -9.64
C LEU A 16 22.25 -55.61 -8.16
N SER A 17 22.40 -54.58 -7.34
CA SER A 17 22.09 -54.62 -5.91
C SER A 17 21.73 -53.22 -5.40
N ILE A 18 20.81 -53.12 -4.44
CA ILE A 18 20.48 -51.89 -3.76
C ILE A 18 21.36 -51.79 -2.52
N TYR A 19 22.04 -50.66 -2.40
CA TYR A 19 22.86 -50.30 -1.24
C TYR A 19 22.27 -49.15 -0.49
N GLU A 20 22.46 -49.13 0.81
CA GLU A 20 22.16 -48.01 1.71
C GLU A 20 23.47 -47.30 2.07
N SER A 21 23.51 -45.99 1.87
CA SER A 21 24.58 -45.15 2.39
C SER A 21 24.23 -44.63 3.79
N PHE A 22 25.16 -44.67 4.73
CA PHE A 22 25.01 -44.13 6.07
C PHE A 22 26.30 -43.47 6.54
N TYR A 23 26.16 -42.44 7.35
CA TYR A 23 27.30 -41.78 7.98
C TYR A 23 27.71 -42.54 9.24
N SER A 24 29.00 -42.93 9.34
CA SER A 24 29.58 -43.53 10.54
C SER A 24 30.25 -42.44 11.40
N PRO A 25 29.74 -42.14 12.58
CA PRO A 25 30.35 -41.15 13.47
C PRO A 25 31.75 -41.51 13.91
N GLU A 26 32.03 -42.81 14.06
CA GLU A 26 33.33 -43.33 14.48
C GLU A 26 34.44 -43.07 13.47
N THR A 27 34.15 -43.21 12.19
CA THR A 27 35.13 -43.04 11.11
C THR A 27 35.00 -41.70 10.40
N LYS A 28 34.02 -40.87 10.76
CA LYS A 28 33.66 -39.58 10.11
C LYS A 28 33.50 -39.66 8.58
N ASN A 29 33.15 -40.85 8.07
CA ASN A 29 33.02 -41.13 6.64
C ASN A 29 31.67 -41.76 6.30
N THR A 30 31.23 -41.60 5.04
CA THR A 30 30.08 -42.31 4.51
C THR A 30 30.41 -43.74 4.21
N ARG A 31 29.70 -44.69 4.83
CA ARG A 31 29.80 -46.13 4.57
C ARG A 31 28.58 -46.63 3.82
N HIS A 32 28.73 -47.77 3.14
CA HIS A 32 27.68 -48.40 2.35
C HIS A 32 27.42 -49.82 2.87
N LYS A 33 26.13 -50.13 3.06
CA LYS A 33 25.69 -51.48 3.46
C LYS A 33 24.77 -52.02 2.37
N SER A 34 24.92 -53.31 2.03
CA SER A 34 24.00 -53.96 1.09
C SER A 34 22.63 -54.07 1.72
N PHE A 35 21.63 -53.49 1.06
CA PHE A 35 20.22 -53.53 1.47
C PHE A 35 19.53 -54.73 0.84
N ARG A 36 19.64 -54.91 -0.50
CA ARG A 36 19.05 -56.01 -1.23
C ARG A 36 19.93 -56.42 -2.42
N LYS A 37 20.14 -57.70 -2.56
CA LYS A 37 20.78 -58.30 -3.75
C LYS A 37 19.67 -58.57 -4.77
N ILE A 38 19.81 -58.09 -6.01
CA ILE A 38 18.79 -58.21 -7.06
C ILE A 38 19.12 -59.41 -7.96
N GLY A 39 20.22 -59.38 -8.68
CA GLY A 39 20.58 -60.46 -9.59
C GLY A 39 21.35 -59.94 -10.81
N PHE A 40 21.62 -60.84 -11.74
CA PHE A 40 22.23 -60.54 -13.03
C PHE A 40 21.19 -59.96 -13.99
N VAL A 41 21.54 -58.90 -14.74
CA VAL A 41 20.66 -58.21 -15.67
C VAL A 41 20.08 -59.14 -16.73
N ASP A 42 20.89 -59.99 -17.30
CA ASP A 42 20.47 -60.99 -18.29
C ASP A 42 19.43 -61.99 -17.74
N ALA A 43 19.64 -62.52 -16.53
CA ALA A 43 18.66 -63.37 -15.88
C ALA A 43 17.35 -62.65 -15.53
N LEU A 44 17.39 -61.35 -15.25
CA LEU A 44 16.20 -60.54 -14.99
C LEU A 44 15.40 -60.24 -16.26
N ILE A 45 16.07 -60.11 -17.41
CA ILE A 45 15.44 -59.98 -18.72
C ILE A 45 14.73 -61.30 -19.08
N GLU A 46 15.36 -62.43 -18.84
CA GLU A 46 14.74 -63.75 -19.04
C GLU A 46 13.51 -63.96 -18.14
N GLN A 47 13.44 -63.31 -16.99
CA GLN A 47 12.28 -63.31 -16.07
C GLN A 47 11.18 -62.32 -16.47
N GLY A 48 11.31 -61.62 -17.62
CA GLY A 48 10.29 -60.75 -18.17
C GLY A 48 10.38 -59.26 -17.74
N ILE A 49 11.56 -58.82 -17.28
CA ILE A 49 11.78 -57.40 -16.97
C ILE A 49 12.56 -56.77 -18.15
N ASP A 50 11.89 -56.06 -19.03
CA ASP A 50 12.50 -55.52 -20.26
C ASP A 50 13.71 -54.58 -20.01
N ASP A 51 13.61 -53.69 -18.99
CA ASP A 51 14.71 -52.84 -18.55
C ASP A 51 14.92 -52.92 -17.03
N PRO A 52 15.70 -53.92 -16.54
CA PRO A 52 15.96 -54.09 -15.12
C PRO A 52 16.62 -52.89 -14.46
N ILE A 53 17.42 -52.12 -15.19
CA ILE A 53 18.14 -50.97 -14.62
C ILE A 53 17.13 -49.86 -14.30
N SER A 54 16.29 -49.49 -15.26
CA SER A 54 15.25 -48.46 -15.05
C SER A 54 14.21 -48.90 -14.05
N HIS A 55 13.82 -50.19 -14.06
CA HIS A 55 12.87 -50.76 -13.12
C HIS A 55 13.34 -50.59 -11.66
N PHE A 56 14.53 -51.07 -11.35
CA PHE A 56 15.07 -50.99 -9.99
C PHE A 56 15.56 -49.58 -9.60
N GLN A 57 15.83 -48.70 -10.58
CA GLN A 57 16.07 -47.28 -10.29
C GLN A 57 14.78 -46.57 -9.82
N LYS A 58 13.61 -46.89 -10.40
CA LYS A 58 12.32 -46.40 -9.91
C LYS A 58 12.04 -46.87 -8.49
N GLU A 59 12.27 -48.15 -8.19
CA GLU A 59 12.16 -48.72 -6.85
C GLU A 59 13.07 -48.00 -5.84
N VAL A 60 14.32 -47.73 -6.20
CA VAL A 60 15.24 -46.96 -5.37
C VAL A 60 14.73 -45.53 -5.11
N ASN A 61 14.15 -44.89 -6.12
CA ASN A 61 13.56 -43.56 -5.96
C ASN A 61 12.34 -43.59 -5.03
N GLU A 62 11.48 -44.60 -5.12
CA GLU A 62 10.36 -44.80 -4.20
C GLU A 62 10.81 -45.08 -2.76
N LEU A 63 11.83 -45.91 -2.57
CA LEU A 63 12.43 -46.19 -1.26
C LEU A 63 12.99 -44.90 -0.63
N ASN A 64 13.66 -44.07 -1.42
CA ASN A 64 14.16 -42.78 -0.97
C ASN A 64 13.03 -41.83 -0.63
N SER A 65 11.96 -41.77 -1.42
CA SER A 65 10.78 -40.95 -1.17
C SER A 65 10.04 -41.36 0.10
N LYS A 66 9.80 -42.66 0.30
CA LYS A 66 9.21 -43.20 1.55
C LYS A 66 10.06 -42.90 2.77
N ARG A 67 11.39 -43.03 2.64
CA ARG A 67 12.34 -42.76 3.74
C ARG A 67 12.42 -41.27 4.08
N GLU A 68 12.19 -40.38 3.13
CA GLU A 68 12.11 -38.96 3.37
C GLU A 68 10.89 -38.61 4.22
N THR A 69 9.78 -39.35 4.08
CA THR A 69 8.57 -39.19 4.88
C THR A 69 8.71 -39.72 6.31
N GLU A 70 9.52 -40.75 6.54
CA GLU A 70 9.59 -41.43 7.85
C GLU A 70 10.63 -40.87 8.84
N LYS A 71 11.57 -40.01 8.43
CA LYS A 71 12.64 -39.50 9.33
C LYS A 71 12.43 -38.07 9.79
N CYS A 72 11.30 -37.79 10.35
CA CYS A 72 11.14 -36.63 11.25
C CYS A 72 11.60 -37.05 12.66
N ARG A 73 12.89 -36.94 12.99
CA ARG A 73 13.35 -37.06 14.37
C ARG A 73 12.96 -35.81 15.13
N ILE A 74 11.84 -35.88 15.84
CA ILE A 74 11.47 -34.89 16.83
C ILE A 74 12.49 -34.98 17.98
N ASN A 75 13.23 -33.92 18.21
CA ASN A 75 14.14 -33.81 19.33
C ASN A 75 13.33 -33.29 20.53
N PHE A 76 13.08 -34.12 21.54
CA PHE A 76 12.36 -33.78 22.78
C PHE A 76 13.24 -32.98 23.78
N GLN A 77 14.18 -32.18 23.29
CA GLN A 77 14.98 -31.31 24.16
C GLN A 77 14.15 -30.14 24.69
N GLN A 78 14.70 -29.46 25.70
CA GLN A 78 14.09 -28.29 26.30
C GLN A 78 13.75 -27.21 25.25
N ILE A 79 12.75 -26.38 25.56
CA ILE A 79 12.37 -25.25 24.73
C ILE A 79 13.60 -24.38 24.43
N SER A 80 13.85 -24.12 23.16
CA SER A 80 14.93 -23.25 22.72
C SER A 80 14.53 -21.76 22.87
N ASN A 81 15.51 -20.90 23.11
CA ASN A 81 15.31 -19.44 23.08
C ASN A 81 15.01 -18.90 21.67
N ILE A 82 15.18 -19.73 20.64
CA ILE A 82 14.92 -19.37 19.23
C ILE A 82 13.63 -20.06 18.78
N SER A 83 12.65 -19.27 18.37
CA SER A 83 11.41 -19.80 17.79
C SER A 83 11.71 -20.63 16.53
N PRO A 84 11.16 -21.85 16.41
CA PRO A 84 11.25 -22.61 15.18
C PRO A 84 10.41 -22.03 14.05
N GLU A 85 9.52 -21.08 14.37
CA GLU A 85 8.63 -20.42 13.41
C GLU A 85 9.36 -19.29 12.70
N LEU A 86 9.25 -19.27 11.36
CA LEU A 86 9.77 -18.20 10.50
C LEU A 86 8.65 -17.57 9.68
N CYS A 87 8.74 -16.26 9.49
CA CYS A 87 7.83 -15.48 8.64
C CYS A 87 8.36 -15.45 7.21
N LEU A 88 7.55 -15.90 6.26
CA LEU A 88 7.84 -15.83 4.81
C LEU A 88 6.87 -14.90 4.07
N GLY A 89 5.89 -14.30 4.74
CA GLY A 89 4.87 -13.46 4.10
C GLY A 89 5.40 -12.26 3.32
N TYR A 90 6.61 -11.83 3.60
CA TYR A 90 7.27 -10.75 2.87
C TYR A 90 7.88 -11.18 1.52
N VAL A 91 7.95 -12.47 1.22
CA VAL A 91 8.61 -13.00 0.01
C VAL A 91 8.08 -12.38 -1.29
N PRO A 92 6.77 -12.18 -1.51
CA PRO A 92 6.29 -11.49 -2.71
C PRO A 92 6.81 -10.05 -2.81
N ILE A 93 6.90 -9.36 -1.67
CA ILE A 93 7.43 -7.99 -1.58
C ILE A 93 8.93 -7.97 -1.85
N ALA A 94 9.67 -8.94 -1.31
CA ALA A 94 11.10 -9.09 -1.56
C ALA A 94 11.39 -9.33 -3.04
N LYS A 95 10.58 -10.16 -3.71
CA LYS A 95 10.71 -10.40 -5.15
C LYS A 95 10.51 -9.11 -5.95
N ILE A 96 9.48 -8.33 -5.66
CA ILE A 96 9.24 -7.05 -6.34
C ILE A 96 10.39 -6.08 -6.06
N LEU A 97 10.83 -5.96 -4.82
CA LEU A 97 11.94 -5.08 -4.45
C LEU A 97 13.24 -5.47 -5.17
N ASN A 98 13.49 -6.78 -5.35
CA ASN A 98 14.63 -7.26 -6.14
C ASN A 98 14.48 -6.94 -7.64
N MET A 99 13.24 -6.95 -8.18
CA MET A 99 13.00 -6.53 -9.57
C MET A 99 13.30 -5.05 -9.78
N LEU A 100 12.99 -4.20 -8.78
CA LEU A 100 13.31 -2.77 -8.82
C LEU A 100 14.82 -2.49 -8.77
N ASP A 101 15.62 -3.40 -8.24
CA ASP A 101 17.11 -3.36 -8.23
C ASP A 101 17.73 -2.06 -7.70
N VAL A 102 17.18 -1.54 -6.63
CA VAL A 102 17.58 -0.23 -6.08
C VAL A 102 18.76 -0.28 -5.11
N LYS A 103 19.34 -1.47 -4.88
CA LYS A 103 20.41 -1.64 -3.86
C LYS A 103 21.63 -0.77 -4.11
N GLU A 104 22.10 -0.68 -5.34
CA GLU A 104 23.29 0.12 -5.69
C GLU A 104 23.03 1.61 -5.48
N HIS A 105 21.82 2.10 -5.72
CA HIS A 105 21.44 3.49 -5.46
C HIS A 105 21.49 3.83 -3.97
N PHE A 106 21.07 2.93 -3.09
CA PHE A 106 21.23 3.09 -1.64
C PHE A 106 22.71 3.17 -1.26
N GLY A 107 23.56 2.29 -1.82
CA GLY A 107 25.00 2.30 -1.65
C GLY A 107 25.62 3.63 -2.08
N TYR A 108 25.23 4.16 -3.25
CA TYR A 108 25.70 5.44 -3.76
C TYR A 108 25.32 6.60 -2.83
N LEU A 109 24.04 6.72 -2.44
CA LEU A 109 23.59 7.78 -1.55
C LEU A 109 24.25 7.73 -0.16
N SER A 110 24.52 6.53 0.34
CA SER A 110 25.17 6.35 1.64
C SER A 110 26.71 6.46 1.61
N SER A 111 27.31 6.50 0.41
CA SER A 111 28.78 6.46 0.24
C SER A 111 29.52 7.63 0.89
N SER A 112 28.89 8.79 1.02
CA SER A 112 29.45 9.96 1.71
C SER A 112 29.44 9.83 3.24
N ARG A 113 28.75 8.81 3.77
CA ARG A 113 28.62 8.51 5.19
C ARG A 113 29.49 7.30 5.55
N LYS A 114 30.09 7.31 6.73
CA LYS A 114 30.93 6.20 7.22
C LYS A 114 30.08 5.20 8.00
N PHE A 115 29.10 4.56 7.32
CA PHE A 115 28.33 3.47 7.94
C PHE A 115 29.16 2.19 8.02
N GLU A 116 29.11 1.52 9.18
CA GLU A 116 29.72 0.20 9.40
C GLU A 116 28.75 -0.95 9.06
N PHE A 117 27.62 -0.66 8.40
CA PHE A 117 26.56 -1.59 8.03
C PHE A 117 25.95 -1.21 6.66
N ASP A 118 25.30 -2.18 6.03
CA ASP A 118 24.58 -1.95 4.77
C ASP A 118 23.22 -1.30 5.05
N VAL A 119 23.05 -0.03 4.65
CA VAL A 119 21.78 0.72 4.82
C VAL A 119 20.62 0.05 4.08
N TYR A 120 20.88 -0.58 2.92
CA TYR A 120 19.87 -1.33 2.18
C TYR A 120 19.39 -2.57 2.96
N ASP A 121 20.26 -3.18 3.75
CA ASP A 121 19.88 -4.28 4.65
C ASP A 121 18.90 -3.81 5.73
N VAL A 122 19.14 -2.63 6.33
CA VAL A 122 18.19 -2.01 7.28
C VAL A 122 16.88 -1.66 6.59
N PHE A 123 16.94 -1.04 5.41
CA PHE A 123 15.77 -0.67 4.62
C PHE A 123 14.89 -1.89 4.31
N SER A 124 15.46 -2.90 3.66
CA SER A 124 14.70 -4.09 3.25
C SER A 124 14.14 -4.84 4.45
N ALA A 125 14.90 -4.98 5.54
CA ALA A 125 14.43 -5.63 6.77
C ALA A 125 13.24 -4.89 7.40
N LEU A 126 13.27 -3.54 7.44
CA LEU A 126 12.18 -2.74 7.96
C LEU A 126 10.92 -2.81 7.09
N VAL A 127 11.06 -2.83 5.76
CA VAL A 127 9.94 -3.01 4.83
C VAL A 127 9.32 -4.40 5.02
N TYR A 128 10.13 -5.45 5.07
CA TYR A 128 9.65 -6.83 5.25
C TYR A 128 8.94 -7.01 6.60
N ALA A 129 9.55 -6.52 7.67
CA ALA A 129 8.92 -6.58 8.98
C ALA A 129 7.60 -5.80 9.03
N ARG A 130 7.51 -4.64 8.35
CA ARG A 130 6.30 -3.81 8.34
C ARG A 130 5.11 -4.51 7.70
N VAL A 131 5.31 -5.28 6.63
CA VAL A 131 4.21 -5.99 5.95
C VAL A 131 3.77 -7.27 6.67
N VAL A 132 4.66 -7.94 7.41
CA VAL A 132 4.32 -9.19 8.10
C VAL A 132 3.82 -8.99 9.53
N ALA A 133 4.33 -7.96 10.23
CA ALA A 133 3.95 -7.63 11.61
C ALA A 133 4.31 -6.17 11.93
N PRO A 134 3.38 -5.22 11.76
CA PRO A 134 3.63 -3.81 11.99
C PRO A 134 3.72 -3.51 13.49
N LEU A 135 4.93 -3.42 14.02
CA LEU A 135 5.22 -3.14 15.44
C LEU A 135 6.10 -1.90 15.59
N SER A 136 6.36 -1.50 16.85
CA SER A 136 7.36 -0.47 17.18
C SER A 136 8.75 -0.88 16.66
N LYS A 137 9.68 0.06 16.45
CA LYS A 137 11.02 -0.27 15.96
C LYS A 137 11.78 -1.19 16.91
N HIS A 138 11.58 -1.02 18.22
CA HIS A 138 12.16 -1.88 19.26
C HIS A 138 11.64 -3.32 19.12
N GLN A 139 10.31 -3.50 19.11
CA GLN A 139 9.71 -4.82 18.95
C GLN A 139 10.01 -5.43 17.58
N THR A 140 10.05 -4.62 16.51
CA THR A 140 10.47 -5.08 15.18
C THR A 140 11.87 -5.71 15.25
N PHE A 141 12.83 -5.03 15.90
CA PHE A 141 14.19 -5.52 16.00
C PHE A 141 14.30 -6.80 16.83
N HIS A 142 13.66 -6.85 18.02
CA HIS A 142 13.81 -7.96 18.94
C HIS A 142 12.89 -9.15 18.64
N ASP A 143 11.67 -8.90 18.13
CA ASP A 143 10.65 -9.95 18.04
C ASP A 143 10.37 -10.41 16.60
N ILE A 144 10.61 -9.56 15.57
CA ILE A 144 10.25 -9.85 14.20
C ILE A 144 11.47 -10.17 13.33
N LEU A 145 12.51 -9.33 13.37
CA LEU A 145 13.70 -9.57 12.53
C LEU A 145 14.33 -10.96 12.78
N PRO A 146 14.40 -11.49 14.02
CA PRO A 146 14.90 -12.85 14.25
C PRO A 146 14.02 -13.95 13.63
N LYS A 147 12.73 -13.64 13.32
CA LYS A 147 11.79 -14.58 12.69
C LYS A 147 11.76 -14.46 11.16
N LEU A 148 12.43 -13.48 10.57
CA LEU A 148 12.60 -13.45 9.11
C LEU A 148 13.59 -14.53 8.69
N TYR A 149 13.33 -15.17 7.54
CA TYR A 149 14.23 -16.20 7.03
C TYR A 149 15.61 -15.63 6.69
N VAL A 150 15.66 -14.47 6.03
CA VAL A 150 16.91 -13.78 5.70
C VAL A 150 17.36 -12.96 6.91
N GLN A 151 18.40 -13.45 7.58
CA GLN A 151 19.01 -12.73 8.69
C GLN A 151 19.88 -11.58 8.19
N LYS A 152 19.81 -10.45 8.85
CA LYS A 152 20.57 -9.24 8.59
C LYS A 152 21.48 -8.93 9.77
N ASN A 153 22.68 -8.44 9.49
CA ASN A 153 23.68 -8.20 10.51
C ASN A 153 23.84 -6.70 10.79
N PHE A 154 23.06 -6.18 11.73
CA PHE A 154 23.17 -4.82 12.26
C PHE A 154 22.59 -4.76 13.68
N SER A 155 23.07 -3.80 14.48
CA SER A 155 22.55 -3.55 15.82
C SER A 155 21.27 -2.71 15.79
N TYR A 156 20.61 -2.58 16.97
CA TYR A 156 19.44 -1.70 17.10
C TYR A 156 19.78 -0.22 16.85
N ASP A 157 20.94 0.23 17.31
CA ASP A 157 21.40 1.60 17.08
C ASP A 157 21.66 1.85 15.59
N GLN A 158 22.29 0.90 14.90
CA GLN A 158 22.49 0.95 13.45
C GLN A 158 21.17 0.94 12.68
N LEU A 159 20.15 0.20 13.16
CA LEU A 159 18.79 0.27 12.59
C LEU A 159 18.22 1.69 12.71
N LEU A 160 18.36 2.34 13.87
CA LEU A 160 17.88 3.70 14.10
C LEU A 160 18.67 4.75 13.30
N GLU A 161 19.96 4.53 13.10
CA GLU A 161 20.83 5.37 12.28
C GLU A 161 20.47 5.26 10.78
N GLY A 162 20.28 4.04 10.28
CA GLY A 162 19.79 3.80 8.92
C GLY A 162 18.40 4.40 8.68
N LEU A 163 17.51 4.32 9.68
CA LEU A 163 16.19 4.95 9.60
C LEU A 163 16.30 6.49 9.56
N GLU A 164 17.22 7.09 10.31
CA GLU A 164 17.51 8.54 10.32
C GLU A 164 18.02 8.99 8.95
N PHE A 165 18.99 8.27 8.37
CA PHE A 165 19.49 8.50 7.01
C PHE A 165 18.37 8.43 5.96
N MET A 166 17.53 7.38 6.01
CA MET A 166 16.40 7.27 5.09
C MET A 166 15.41 8.44 5.20
N GLY A 167 15.27 9.01 6.38
CA GLY A 167 14.44 10.20 6.57
C GLY A 167 15.09 11.50 6.10
N GLU A 168 16.40 11.59 6.11
CA GLU A 168 17.13 12.72 5.53
C GLU A 168 17.07 12.72 4.00
N GLU A 169 17.20 11.55 3.39
CA GLU A 169 17.25 11.37 1.94
C GLU A 169 15.91 10.90 1.33
N TYR A 170 14.77 10.95 2.08
CA TYR A 170 13.54 10.29 1.66
C TYR A 170 13.02 10.77 0.30
N GLU A 171 13.20 12.06 -0.05
CA GLU A 171 12.75 12.59 -1.33
C GLU A 171 13.51 11.97 -2.52
N LYS A 172 14.83 11.83 -2.40
CA LYS A 172 15.66 11.15 -3.40
C LYS A 172 15.38 9.65 -3.46
N LEU A 173 15.14 9.04 -2.30
CA LEU A 173 14.79 7.60 -2.24
C LEU A 173 13.42 7.32 -2.86
N VAL A 174 12.45 8.22 -2.69
CA VAL A 174 11.15 8.15 -3.41
C VAL A 174 11.35 8.28 -4.91
N GLU A 175 12.20 9.21 -5.36
CA GLU A 175 12.57 9.39 -6.77
C GLU A 175 13.17 8.10 -7.35
N ILE A 176 14.18 7.52 -6.69
CA ILE A 176 14.82 6.26 -7.08
C ILE A 176 13.77 5.13 -7.24
N LEU A 177 12.87 4.99 -6.25
CA LEU A 177 11.82 3.99 -6.31
C LEU A 177 10.85 4.25 -7.47
N THR A 178 10.52 5.50 -7.76
CA THR A 178 9.61 5.87 -8.85
C THR A 178 10.24 5.56 -10.21
N VAL A 179 11.51 5.94 -10.44
CA VAL A 179 12.24 5.63 -11.67
C VAL A 179 12.35 4.12 -11.85
N ALA A 180 12.77 3.38 -10.82
CA ALA A 180 12.86 1.93 -10.89
C ALA A 180 11.49 1.25 -11.14
N THR A 181 10.40 1.85 -10.64
CA THR A 181 9.04 1.38 -10.91
C THR A 181 8.65 1.64 -12.36
N ASP A 182 8.97 2.81 -12.91
CA ASP A 182 8.69 3.13 -14.33
C ASP A 182 9.46 2.18 -15.27
N ASP A 183 10.73 1.94 -14.99
CA ASP A 183 11.60 1.05 -15.80
C ASP A 183 11.08 -0.41 -15.83
N ASN A 184 10.48 -0.89 -14.75
CA ASN A 184 10.04 -2.28 -14.64
C ASN A 184 8.54 -2.50 -14.92
N PHE A 185 7.69 -1.51 -14.64
CA PHE A 185 6.23 -1.67 -14.68
C PHE A 185 5.52 -0.63 -15.54
N ILE A 186 6.21 0.32 -16.14
CA ILE A 186 5.71 1.38 -17.01
C ILE A 186 4.58 2.17 -16.33
N LEU A 187 4.91 3.32 -15.78
CA LEU A 187 3.97 4.24 -15.15
C LEU A 187 3.15 5.00 -16.20
N ASP A 188 1.92 5.34 -15.86
CA ASP A 188 1.03 6.14 -16.70
C ASP A 188 0.86 7.56 -16.13
N SER A 189 1.62 8.50 -16.64
CA SER A 189 1.60 9.91 -16.24
C SER A 189 0.42 10.71 -16.81
N SER A 190 -0.49 10.11 -17.56
CA SER A 190 -1.63 10.82 -18.18
C SER A 190 -2.56 11.48 -17.16
N ARG A 191 -2.62 10.93 -15.95
CA ARG A 191 -3.38 11.44 -14.79
C ARG A 191 -2.55 11.35 -13.53
N SER A 192 -2.71 12.33 -12.66
CA SER A 192 -2.06 12.38 -11.35
C SER A 192 -3.12 12.60 -10.28
N TYR A 193 -3.29 11.63 -9.39
CA TYR A 193 -4.25 11.69 -8.29
C TYR A 193 -3.53 12.14 -7.02
N PHE A 194 -3.97 13.25 -6.44
CA PHE A 194 -3.36 13.79 -5.23
C PHE A 194 -4.37 13.96 -4.11
N ASP A 195 -3.99 13.53 -2.92
CA ASP A 195 -4.68 13.85 -1.67
C ASP A 195 -3.68 13.89 -0.51
N CYS A 196 -4.11 14.46 0.61
CA CYS A 196 -3.35 14.54 1.85
C CYS A 196 -4.07 13.79 2.98
N THR A 197 -3.28 13.33 3.92
CA THR A 197 -3.77 12.87 5.22
C THR A 197 -2.90 13.40 6.33
N ASN A 198 -3.30 13.19 7.59
CA ASN A 198 -2.46 13.50 8.74
C ASN A 198 -2.39 12.34 9.72
N TYR A 199 -1.28 12.33 10.46
CA TYR A 199 -0.98 11.38 11.51
C TYR A 199 -0.78 12.12 12.81
N TYR A 200 -1.48 11.74 13.87
CA TYR A 200 -1.35 12.35 15.19
C TYR A 200 -0.24 11.71 16.00
N PHE A 201 0.28 12.49 16.94
CA PHE A 201 1.30 12.10 17.89
C PHE A 201 0.80 12.38 19.31
N GLU A 202 0.81 11.38 20.15
CA GLU A 202 0.40 11.50 21.56
C GLU A 202 1.54 12.12 22.37
N ILE A 203 1.79 13.40 22.13
CA ILE A 203 2.84 14.21 22.75
C ILE A 203 2.29 15.58 23.15
N ASP A 204 2.82 16.15 24.24
CA ASP A 204 2.40 17.47 24.72
C ASP A 204 3.13 18.63 24.01
N LYS A 205 4.39 18.42 23.63
CA LYS A 205 5.24 19.44 23.02
C LYS A 205 5.28 19.32 21.51
N GLU A 206 5.16 20.44 20.83
CA GLU A 206 5.35 20.54 19.39
C GLU A 206 6.84 20.54 19.01
N SER A 207 7.14 20.00 17.82
CA SER A 207 8.43 20.16 17.14
C SER A 207 8.28 21.07 15.91
N THR A 208 9.30 21.15 15.07
CA THR A 208 9.22 21.86 13.79
C THR A 208 8.25 21.16 12.83
N LEU A 209 8.18 19.82 12.87
CA LEU A 209 7.33 19.00 12.02
C LEU A 209 5.97 18.68 12.67
N GLN A 210 5.97 18.31 13.94
CA GLN A 210 4.78 17.93 14.70
C GLN A 210 4.09 19.17 15.25
N LYS A 211 3.04 19.64 14.53
CA LYS A 211 2.31 20.88 14.85
C LYS A 211 0.82 20.61 15.08
N ARG A 212 0.20 21.41 15.96
CA ARG A 212 -1.26 21.40 16.07
C ARG A 212 -1.87 22.10 14.87
N GLY A 213 -2.84 21.46 14.26
CA GLY A 213 -3.50 21.94 13.05
C GLY A 213 -4.85 21.28 12.81
N PRO A 214 -5.46 21.51 11.64
CA PRO A 214 -6.74 20.90 11.27
C PRO A 214 -6.60 19.38 11.17
N SER A 215 -7.00 18.67 12.23
CA SER A 215 -6.95 17.21 12.25
C SER A 215 -8.15 16.61 11.53
N LYS A 216 -7.93 15.72 10.56
CA LYS A 216 -9.01 14.94 9.90
C LYS A 216 -9.75 14.01 10.87
N GLU A 217 -9.21 13.80 12.08
CA GLU A 217 -9.79 12.94 13.12
C GLU A 217 -10.32 13.73 14.33
N ASN A 218 -10.43 15.06 14.21
CA ASN A 218 -10.90 15.96 15.26
C ASN A 218 -10.11 15.84 16.58
N ARG A 219 -8.82 15.50 16.51
CA ARG A 219 -7.92 15.44 17.66
C ARG A 219 -7.23 16.79 17.90
N LYS A 220 -6.84 17.04 19.15
CA LYS A 220 -6.09 18.24 19.57
C LYS A 220 -4.58 17.99 19.63
N ASP A 221 -4.15 16.73 19.45
CA ASP A 221 -2.75 16.33 19.47
C ASP A 221 -1.99 16.95 18.29
N PRO A 222 -0.66 17.18 18.41
CA PRO A 222 0.18 17.54 17.29
C PRO A 222 0.08 16.51 16.16
N ILE A 223 0.05 16.98 14.93
CA ILE A 223 -0.07 16.16 13.73
C ILE A 223 1.08 16.43 12.76
N VAL A 224 1.33 15.46 11.88
CA VAL A 224 2.20 15.59 10.71
C VAL A 224 1.35 15.32 9.48
N GLY A 225 1.44 16.20 8.49
CA GLY A 225 0.77 16.05 7.21
C GLY A 225 1.57 15.17 6.26
N MET A 226 0.86 14.41 5.42
CA MET A 226 1.44 13.63 4.33
C MET A 226 0.59 13.80 3.08
N GLY A 227 1.21 14.29 2.01
CA GLY A 227 0.67 14.27 0.65
C GLY A 227 1.14 13.02 -0.08
N LEU A 228 0.26 12.41 -0.84
CA LEU A 228 0.54 11.26 -1.69
C LEU A 228 0.09 11.57 -3.12
N LEU A 229 0.89 11.15 -4.09
CA LEU A 229 0.56 11.23 -5.50
C LEU A 229 0.54 9.83 -6.10
N LEU A 230 -0.53 9.49 -6.82
CA LEU A 230 -0.64 8.26 -7.60
C LEU A 230 -0.68 8.59 -9.09
N ASP A 231 -0.18 7.68 -9.91
CA ASP A 231 -0.32 7.72 -11.37
C ASP A 231 -1.72 7.28 -11.85
N ALA A 232 -1.96 7.25 -13.15
CA ALA A 232 -3.24 6.81 -13.71
C ALA A 232 -3.56 5.32 -13.46
N GLN A 233 -2.56 4.52 -13.10
CA GLN A 233 -2.70 3.10 -12.75
C GLN A 233 -2.74 2.86 -11.24
N MET A 234 -2.90 3.93 -10.46
CA MET A 234 -3.04 3.90 -8.99
C MET A 234 -1.78 3.46 -8.23
N LEU A 235 -0.61 3.57 -8.86
CA LEU A 235 0.66 3.32 -8.20
C LEU A 235 1.19 4.61 -7.53
N PRO A 236 1.68 4.55 -6.28
CA PRO A 236 2.34 5.68 -5.64
C PRO A 236 3.61 6.12 -6.40
N VAL A 237 3.66 7.37 -6.82
CA VAL A 237 4.78 7.96 -7.56
C VAL A 237 5.42 9.14 -6.82
N GLY A 238 4.82 9.60 -5.73
CA GLY A 238 5.37 10.69 -4.94
C GLY A 238 4.77 10.78 -3.56
N MET A 239 5.57 11.29 -2.62
CA MET A 239 5.20 11.53 -1.24
C MET A 239 5.83 12.83 -0.75
N LYS A 240 5.08 13.64 -0.01
CA LYS A 240 5.59 14.82 0.69
C LYS A 240 5.15 14.80 2.14
N ILE A 241 6.08 15.03 3.06
CA ILE A 241 5.83 15.15 4.49
C ILE A 241 5.94 16.63 4.87
N PHE A 242 4.97 17.16 5.60
CA PHE A 242 4.91 18.57 5.94
C PHE A 242 4.36 18.80 7.35
N PRO A 243 4.66 19.95 7.98
CA PRO A 243 4.15 20.31 9.31
C PRO A 243 2.63 20.33 9.38
N GLY A 244 2.09 19.87 10.51
CA GLY A 244 0.65 19.69 10.67
C GLY A 244 -0.22 20.95 10.62
N ASN A 245 0.39 22.12 10.72
CA ASN A 245 -0.29 23.42 10.60
C ASN A 245 -0.17 24.05 9.20
N GLU A 246 0.51 23.40 8.27
CA GLU A 246 0.61 23.87 6.89
C GLU A 246 -0.64 23.56 6.06
N SER A 247 -0.88 24.39 5.05
CA SER A 247 -1.96 24.19 4.08
C SER A 247 -1.61 23.08 3.08
N GLU A 248 -2.55 22.19 2.79
CA GLU A 248 -2.39 21.11 1.80
C GLU A 248 -2.27 21.65 0.35
N LYS A 249 -2.74 22.86 0.07
CA LYS A 249 -2.79 23.45 -1.29
C LYS A 249 -1.42 23.71 -1.91
N PRO A 250 -0.43 24.31 -1.22
CA PRO A 250 0.93 24.45 -1.71
C PRO A 250 1.62 23.09 -1.90
N VAL A 251 1.42 22.16 -0.96
CA VAL A 251 2.06 20.82 -0.97
C VAL A 251 1.78 20.07 -2.28
N MET A 252 0.56 20.15 -2.82
CA MET A 252 0.21 19.56 -4.11
C MET A 252 1.07 20.13 -5.24
N ARG A 253 1.17 21.46 -5.32
CA ARG A 253 1.93 22.13 -6.39
C ARG A 253 3.42 21.80 -6.32
N ASP A 254 4.00 21.92 -5.13
CA ASP A 254 5.41 21.66 -4.90
C ASP A 254 5.76 20.21 -5.28
N LEU A 255 4.93 19.24 -4.85
CA LEU A 255 5.17 17.84 -5.17
C LEU A 255 5.08 17.57 -6.69
N ILE A 256 4.06 18.09 -7.37
CA ILE A 256 3.92 17.91 -8.83
C ILE A 256 5.07 18.59 -9.57
N HIS A 257 5.45 19.81 -9.14
CA HIS A 257 6.58 20.53 -9.73
C HIS A 257 7.89 19.76 -9.54
N ASP A 258 8.19 19.28 -8.34
CA ASP A 258 9.38 18.50 -8.03
C ASP A 258 9.44 17.22 -8.89
N LEU A 259 8.35 16.48 -9.00
CA LEU A 259 8.30 15.24 -9.80
C LEU A 259 8.46 15.51 -11.29
N LYS A 260 7.92 16.62 -11.80
CA LYS A 260 8.13 17.03 -13.21
C LYS A 260 9.55 17.48 -13.47
N SER A 261 10.13 18.27 -12.58
CA SER A 261 11.52 18.75 -12.73
C SER A 261 12.54 17.60 -12.76
N ARG A 262 12.20 16.48 -12.10
CA ARG A 262 13.01 15.25 -12.06
C ARG A 262 12.64 14.22 -13.15
N ASN A 263 11.74 14.55 -14.06
CA ASN A 263 11.19 13.66 -15.10
C ASN A 263 10.45 12.41 -14.57
N ASN A 264 10.01 12.41 -13.31
CA ASN A 264 9.20 11.31 -12.75
C ASN A 264 7.77 11.35 -13.27
N ILE A 265 7.25 12.54 -13.63
CA ILE A 265 6.03 12.74 -14.41
C ILE A 265 6.43 13.25 -15.78
N LYS A 266 6.20 12.43 -16.82
CA LYS A 266 6.58 12.76 -18.19
C LYS A 266 5.41 13.41 -18.94
N GLY A 267 5.68 14.53 -19.60
CA GLY A 267 4.71 15.19 -20.46
C GLY A 267 3.56 15.87 -19.70
N ARG A 268 2.41 15.96 -20.36
CA ARG A 268 1.18 16.55 -19.83
C ARG A 268 0.46 15.56 -18.94
N THR A 269 0.02 16.01 -17.77
CA THR A 269 -0.83 15.23 -16.85
C THR A 269 -2.14 15.95 -16.55
N ILE A 270 -3.18 15.22 -16.22
CA ILE A 270 -4.43 15.78 -15.65
C ILE A 270 -4.34 15.63 -14.13
N GLN A 271 -4.23 16.75 -13.43
CA GLN A 271 -4.15 16.78 -11.98
C GLN A 271 -5.56 16.58 -11.38
N ILE A 272 -5.76 15.50 -10.60
CA ILE A 272 -7.06 15.14 -10.03
C ILE A 272 -6.98 15.23 -8.51
N ALA A 273 -7.87 16.03 -7.91
CA ALA A 273 -7.89 16.24 -6.46
C ALA A 273 -9.28 16.63 -5.93
N ASP A 274 -9.46 16.51 -4.60
CA ASP A 274 -10.72 16.86 -3.94
C ASP A 274 -10.89 18.39 -3.79
N LYS A 275 -12.09 18.80 -3.40
CA LYS A 275 -12.54 20.20 -3.21
C LYS A 275 -11.64 21.01 -2.27
N GLY A 276 -10.99 20.38 -1.29
CA GLY A 276 -10.04 21.02 -0.38
C GLY A 276 -8.84 21.65 -1.11
N LEU A 277 -8.44 21.06 -2.23
CA LEU A 277 -7.31 21.46 -3.06
C LEU A 277 -7.72 22.36 -4.24
N ASN A 278 -9.02 22.52 -4.50
CA ASN A 278 -9.53 23.40 -5.56
C ASN A 278 -9.36 24.87 -5.15
N CYS A 279 -8.40 25.54 -5.75
CA CYS A 279 -8.18 26.97 -5.61
C CYS A 279 -7.65 27.57 -6.91
N ALA A 280 -7.83 28.89 -7.09
CA ALA A 280 -7.43 29.60 -8.30
C ALA A 280 -5.93 29.41 -8.63
N LYS A 281 -5.05 29.43 -7.62
CA LYS A 281 -3.60 29.24 -7.79
C LYS A 281 -3.29 27.85 -8.36
N ASN A 282 -3.87 26.77 -7.82
CA ASN A 282 -3.66 25.39 -8.33
C ASN A 282 -4.15 25.25 -9.77
N ILE A 283 -5.30 25.82 -10.11
CA ILE A 283 -5.87 25.77 -11.46
C ILE A 283 -4.99 26.54 -12.46
N ILE A 284 -4.60 27.77 -12.14
CA ILE A 284 -3.81 28.63 -13.02
C ILE A 284 -2.42 28.02 -13.24
N GLU A 285 -1.75 27.57 -12.17
CA GLU A 285 -0.43 26.95 -12.29
C GLU A 285 -0.47 25.64 -13.10
N ALA A 286 -1.52 24.82 -12.96
CA ALA A 286 -1.67 23.63 -13.80
C ALA A 286 -1.73 24.02 -15.29
N ILE A 287 -2.54 24.98 -15.65
CA ILE A 287 -2.69 25.45 -17.04
C ILE A 287 -1.40 26.12 -17.56
N ASP A 288 -0.80 27.00 -16.76
CA ASP A 288 0.44 27.71 -17.12
C ASP A 288 1.62 26.73 -17.33
N ASN A 289 1.62 25.58 -16.64
CA ASN A 289 2.58 24.47 -16.81
C ASN A 289 2.21 23.49 -17.95
N GLY A 290 1.16 23.75 -18.70
CA GLY A 290 0.70 22.90 -19.79
C GLY A 290 -0.07 21.64 -19.36
N ASP A 291 -0.45 21.53 -18.08
CA ASP A 291 -1.24 20.43 -17.52
C ASP A 291 -2.74 20.67 -17.66
N GLY A 292 -3.51 19.59 -17.47
CA GLY A 292 -4.93 19.67 -17.22
C GLY A 292 -5.25 19.58 -15.72
N TYR A 293 -6.50 19.83 -15.40
CA TYR A 293 -7.01 19.58 -14.05
C TYR A 293 -8.41 18.98 -14.08
N LEU A 294 -8.74 18.28 -13.01
CA LEU A 294 -10.08 17.77 -12.69
C LEU A 294 -10.27 17.81 -11.17
N PHE A 295 -10.99 18.82 -10.70
CA PHE A 295 -11.20 19.05 -9.28
C PHE A 295 -12.68 19.02 -8.91
N SER A 296 -12.99 18.57 -7.70
CA SER A 296 -14.32 18.79 -7.12
C SER A 296 -14.45 20.23 -6.67
N LYS A 297 -15.64 20.82 -6.83
CA LYS A 297 -15.98 22.19 -6.41
C LYS A 297 -17.18 22.17 -5.47
N SER A 298 -17.08 22.90 -4.36
CA SER A 298 -18.17 22.96 -3.39
C SER A 298 -19.38 23.70 -3.96
N VAL A 299 -20.51 23.02 -4.09
CA VAL A 299 -21.78 23.62 -4.56
C VAL A 299 -22.28 24.68 -3.59
N LYS A 300 -21.97 24.56 -2.30
CA LYS A 300 -22.41 25.49 -1.24
C LYS A 300 -21.83 26.89 -1.36
N THR A 301 -20.63 27.00 -1.93
CA THR A 301 -19.87 28.26 -2.04
C THR A 301 -20.00 28.91 -3.42
N LEU A 302 -20.80 28.34 -4.31
CA LEU A 302 -21.03 28.90 -5.65
C LEU A 302 -21.78 30.24 -5.57
N PRO A 303 -21.50 31.15 -6.53
CA PRO A 303 -22.35 32.31 -6.77
C PRO A 303 -23.80 31.87 -6.99
N GLU A 304 -24.76 32.77 -6.64
CA GLU A 304 -26.19 32.43 -6.68
C GLU A 304 -26.63 31.91 -8.06
N ARG A 305 -26.23 32.58 -9.15
CA ARG A 305 -26.57 32.18 -10.52
C ARG A 305 -26.07 30.76 -10.85
N GLU A 306 -24.84 30.42 -10.44
CA GLU A 306 -24.27 29.09 -10.67
C GLU A 306 -25.02 28.05 -9.83
N ARG A 307 -25.36 28.37 -8.58
CA ARG A 307 -26.11 27.48 -7.69
C ARG A 307 -27.52 27.19 -8.23
N GLN A 308 -28.21 28.21 -8.73
CA GLN A 308 -29.51 28.04 -9.38
C GLN A 308 -29.42 27.14 -10.60
N TRP A 309 -28.37 27.29 -11.41
CA TRP A 309 -28.13 26.37 -12.54
C TRP A 309 -27.90 24.93 -12.07
N VAL A 310 -27.17 24.73 -10.97
CA VAL A 310 -26.99 23.38 -10.39
C VAL A 310 -28.32 22.74 -10.04
N LEU A 311 -29.22 23.50 -9.41
CA LEU A 311 -30.51 23.00 -8.93
C LEU A 311 -31.57 22.84 -10.02
N LEU A 312 -31.40 23.50 -11.17
CA LEU A 312 -32.33 23.36 -12.29
C LEU A 312 -32.36 21.91 -12.80
N ASP A 313 -33.56 21.31 -12.85
CA ASP A 313 -33.74 19.92 -13.29
C ASP A 313 -33.49 19.72 -14.79
N ASP A 314 -33.58 20.78 -15.56
CA ASP A 314 -33.32 20.73 -17.01
C ASP A 314 -31.86 20.39 -17.34
N GLY A 315 -31.67 19.63 -18.41
CA GLY A 315 -30.37 19.20 -18.91
C GLY A 315 -29.74 18.00 -18.20
N PHE A 316 -30.40 17.41 -17.18
CA PHE A 316 -29.91 16.20 -16.56
C PHE A 316 -30.25 14.94 -17.36
N GLU A 317 -29.23 14.12 -17.59
CA GLU A 317 -29.35 12.73 -18.04
C GLU A 317 -29.29 11.80 -16.82
N THR A 318 -30.19 10.81 -16.75
CA THR A 318 -30.18 9.79 -15.70
C THR A 318 -29.35 8.59 -16.12
N VAL A 319 -28.43 8.18 -15.27
CA VAL A 319 -27.61 6.96 -15.45
C VAL A 319 -28.21 5.85 -14.58
N PHE A 320 -28.46 4.72 -15.20
CA PHE A 320 -29.07 3.53 -14.58
C PHE A 320 -28.02 2.43 -14.38
N ASP A 321 -28.23 1.57 -13.39
CA ASP A 321 -27.43 0.36 -13.19
C ASP A 321 -27.89 -0.79 -14.13
N GLN A 322 -27.26 -1.97 -13.94
CA GLN A 322 -27.59 -3.17 -14.74
C GLN A 322 -29.01 -3.70 -14.50
N ASN A 323 -29.65 -3.30 -13.39
CA ASN A 323 -31.02 -3.70 -13.01
C ASN A 323 -32.06 -2.66 -13.46
N GLY A 324 -31.63 -1.55 -14.09
CA GLY A 324 -32.51 -0.47 -14.50
C GLY A 324 -32.84 0.53 -13.37
N GLU A 325 -32.15 0.47 -12.21
CA GLU A 325 -32.36 1.42 -11.11
C GLU A 325 -31.52 2.68 -11.33
N PRO A 326 -32.06 3.89 -11.05
CA PRO A 326 -31.33 5.13 -11.23
C PRO A 326 -30.22 5.30 -10.18
N VAL A 327 -28.98 5.41 -10.64
CA VAL A 327 -27.80 5.59 -9.76
C VAL A 327 -27.51 7.06 -9.50
N TYR A 328 -27.43 7.84 -10.56
CA TYR A 328 -27.22 9.29 -10.48
C TYR A 328 -27.74 10.01 -11.72
N LYS A 329 -27.98 11.32 -11.59
CA LYS A 329 -28.20 12.21 -12.72
C LYS A 329 -26.92 13.00 -13.00
N ILE A 330 -26.68 13.36 -14.27
CA ILE A 330 -25.52 14.12 -14.70
C ILE A 330 -25.88 15.17 -15.73
N LYS A 331 -25.32 16.36 -15.62
CA LYS A 331 -25.38 17.41 -16.65
C LYS A 331 -24.06 18.18 -16.72
N GLU A 332 -23.86 18.89 -17.84
CA GLU A 332 -22.64 19.65 -18.06
C GLU A 332 -22.91 21.02 -18.65
N CYS A 333 -21.95 21.92 -18.50
CA CYS A 333 -21.81 23.11 -19.28
C CYS A 333 -20.34 23.37 -19.60
N ILE A 334 -20.08 24.06 -20.70
CA ILE A 334 -18.76 24.53 -21.09
C ILE A 334 -18.87 26.05 -21.23
N ASP A 335 -18.05 26.77 -20.46
CA ASP A 335 -18.00 28.24 -20.52
C ASP A 335 -16.59 28.70 -20.13
N THR A 336 -16.37 30.01 -20.23
CA THR A 336 -15.13 30.65 -19.81
C THR A 336 -15.29 31.24 -18.42
N PHE A 337 -14.47 30.77 -17.49
CA PHE A 337 -14.49 31.21 -16.09
C PHE A 337 -13.22 31.97 -15.74
N ILE A 338 -13.40 33.02 -14.92
CA ILE A 338 -12.30 33.87 -14.49
C ILE A 338 -11.76 33.37 -13.16
N TYR A 339 -10.47 33.07 -13.13
CA TYR A 339 -9.75 32.71 -11.92
C TYR A 339 -8.72 33.77 -11.59
N SER A 340 -8.62 34.16 -10.32
CA SER A 340 -7.66 35.15 -9.82
C SER A 340 -7.10 34.75 -8.48
N TYR A 341 -5.82 35.01 -8.27
CA TYR A 341 -5.15 34.89 -6.97
C TYR A 341 -4.12 36.00 -6.81
N LYS A 342 -3.70 36.25 -5.59
CA LYS A 342 -2.55 37.13 -5.30
C LYS A 342 -1.29 36.28 -5.21
N ASP A 343 -0.25 36.66 -5.93
CA ASP A 343 1.06 36.07 -5.79
C ASP A 343 1.74 36.47 -4.47
N ASP A 344 2.93 35.95 -4.22
CA ASP A 344 3.67 36.20 -2.99
C ASP A 344 4.20 37.66 -2.90
N TYR A 345 4.16 38.40 -4.02
CA TYR A 345 4.50 39.82 -4.11
C TYR A 345 3.29 40.73 -4.02
N GLY A 346 2.07 40.17 -3.91
CA GLY A 346 0.81 40.91 -3.82
C GLY A 346 0.17 41.28 -5.16
N ASN A 347 0.78 40.87 -6.30
CA ASN A 347 0.19 41.11 -7.63
C ASN A 347 -1.00 40.21 -7.86
N VAL A 348 -2.03 40.73 -8.55
CA VAL A 348 -3.20 39.94 -8.91
C VAL A 348 -2.95 39.24 -10.25
N ILE A 349 -2.85 37.94 -10.22
CA ILE A 349 -2.75 37.08 -11.40
C ILE A 349 -4.16 36.63 -11.78
N THR A 350 -4.56 36.90 -13.03
CA THR A 350 -5.90 36.53 -13.54
C THR A 350 -5.79 35.76 -14.83
N ARG A 351 -6.60 34.71 -15.00
CA ARG A 351 -6.72 33.91 -16.23
C ARG A 351 -8.18 33.65 -16.56
N ASN A 352 -8.48 33.74 -17.85
CA ASN A 352 -9.75 33.30 -18.43
C ASN A 352 -9.57 31.86 -18.92
N ILE A 353 -10.24 30.92 -18.29
CA ILE A 353 -10.06 29.49 -18.54
C ILE A 353 -11.36 28.92 -19.10
N LYS A 354 -11.29 28.31 -20.29
CA LYS A 354 -12.39 27.53 -20.84
C LYS A 354 -12.49 26.23 -20.07
N GLU A 355 -13.59 26.05 -19.37
CA GLU A 355 -13.78 25.00 -18.38
C GLU A 355 -15.08 24.25 -18.64
N LYS A 356 -15.03 22.92 -18.56
CA LYS A 356 -16.22 22.08 -18.47
C LYS A 356 -16.57 21.90 -16.99
N ARG A 357 -17.84 22.14 -16.66
CA ARG A 357 -18.43 21.84 -15.36
C ARG A 357 -19.42 20.72 -15.48
N THR A 358 -19.21 19.66 -14.71
CA THR A 358 -20.06 18.49 -14.66
C THR A 358 -20.72 18.43 -13.30
N VAL A 359 -22.05 18.54 -13.26
CA VAL A 359 -22.84 18.41 -12.03
C VAL A 359 -23.45 17.02 -11.98
N THR A 360 -23.34 16.38 -10.83
CA THR A 360 -23.98 15.08 -10.57
C THR A 360 -24.92 15.20 -9.38
N TYR A 361 -26.03 14.48 -9.44
CA TYR A 361 -26.93 14.25 -8.31
C TYR A 361 -27.02 12.76 -8.04
N ASN A 362 -26.48 12.32 -6.90
CA ASN A 362 -26.46 10.91 -6.51
C ASN A 362 -27.58 10.65 -5.50
N PHE A 363 -28.54 9.77 -5.86
CA PHE A 363 -29.74 9.46 -5.06
C PHE A 363 -29.40 8.87 -3.68
N SER A 364 -28.46 7.90 -3.65
CA SER A 364 -28.03 7.27 -2.39
C SER A 364 -27.30 8.25 -1.48
N LEU A 365 -26.44 9.09 -2.06
CA LEU A 365 -25.72 10.12 -1.32
C LEU A 365 -26.68 11.18 -0.77
N ALA A 366 -27.69 11.60 -1.55
CA ALA A 366 -28.73 12.53 -1.12
C ALA A 366 -29.47 11.98 0.11
N LYS A 367 -29.95 10.73 0.03
CA LYS A 367 -30.64 10.07 1.15
C LYS A 367 -29.76 10.01 2.40
N LYS A 368 -28.50 9.60 2.26
CA LYS A 368 -27.54 9.55 3.37
C LYS A 368 -27.31 10.94 3.99
N LYS A 369 -27.11 11.97 3.15
CA LYS A 369 -26.88 13.34 3.61
C LYS A 369 -28.10 13.92 4.31
N LEU A 370 -29.31 13.69 3.81
CA LEU A 370 -30.54 14.09 4.47
C LEU A 370 -30.70 13.44 5.85
N MET A 371 -30.35 12.14 5.98
CA MET A 371 -30.36 11.46 7.28
C MET A 371 -29.34 12.08 8.25
N GLU A 372 -28.12 12.40 7.78
CA GLU A 372 -27.09 13.08 8.59
C GLU A 372 -27.54 14.46 9.05
N ILE A 373 -28.12 15.26 8.13
CA ILE A 373 -28.66 16.59 8.44
C ILE A 373 -29.75 16.50 9.51
N ASN A 374 -30.71 15.59 9.34
CA ASN A 374 -31.79 15.41 10.31
C ASN A 374 -31.25 14.99 11.68
N ARG A 375 -30.28 14.05 11.73
CA ARG A 375 -29.62 13.63 12.97
C ARG A 375 -28.93 14.82 13.67
N MET A 376 -28.25 15.68 12.91
CA MET A 376 -27.60 16.87 13.47
C MET A 376 -28.61 17.89 13.99
N ILE A 377 -29.76 18.05 13.31
CA ILE A 377 -30.85 18.90 13.76
C ILE A 377 -31.43 18.40 15.08
N GLU A 378 -31.71 17.10 15.20
CA GLU A 378 -32.20 16.52 16.45
C GLU A 378 -31.18 16.68 17.60
N LYS A 379 -29.88 16.48 17.32
CA LYS A 379 -28.81 16.77 18.28
C LYS A 379 -28.81 18.25 18.71
N ALA A 380 -28.95 19.18 17.77
CA ALA A 380 -29.01 20.60 18.06
C ALA A 380 -30.22 20.95 18.92
N LYS A 381 -31.40 20.38 18.65
CA LYS A 381 -32.60 20.54 19.47
C LYS A 381 -32.40 20.03 20.90
N ALA A 382 -31.78 18.86 21.06
CA ALA A 382 -31.50 18.30 22.38
C ALA A 382 -30.53 19.19 23.18
N HIS A 383 -29.45 19.67 22.60
CA HIS A 383 -28.52 20.61 23.23
C HIS A 383 -29.21 21.94 23.61
N ARG A 384 -30.10 22.46 22.75
CA ARG A 384 -30.91 23.66 23.05
C ARG A 384 -31.80 23.41 24.27
N ALA A 385 -32.48 22.28 24.36
CA ALA A 385 -33.33 21.92 25.47
C ALA A 385 -32.59 21.88 26.82
N CYS A 386 -31.34 21.45 26.80
CA CYS A 386 -30.45 21.41 27.95
C CYS A 386 -29.68 22.72 28.20
N GLN A 387 -29.98 23.80 27.47
CA GLN A 387 -29.30 25.10 27.55
C GLN A 387 -27.78 25.02 27.43
N ALA A 388 -27.29 24.08 26.59
CA ALA A 388 -25.88 23.84 26.35
C ALA A 388 -25.13 25.08 25.86
N LYS A 389 -23.86 25.23 26.18
CA LYS A 389 -22.99 26.29 25.67
C LYS A 389 -22.67 26.06 24.18
N LYS A 390 -22.29 27.11 23.47
CA LYS A 390 -22.04 27.08 22.02
C LYS A 390 -21.03 25.99 21.64
N GLU A 391 -19.97 25.79 22.45
CA GLU A 391 -18.92 24.81 22.24
C GLU A 391 -19.44 23.35 22.33
N GLU A 392 -20.47 23.12 23.13
CA GLU A 392 -21.06 21.78 23.34
C GLU A 392 -21.86 21.29 22.13
N TYR A 393 -22.30 22.19 21.24
CA TYR A 393 -23.01 21.82 20.02
C TYR A 393 -22.09 21.12 18.99
N GLY A 394 -20.78 21.36 19.03
CA GLY A 394 -19.84 20.79 18.07
C GLY A 394 -20.30 21.06 16.63
N GLU A 395 -20.30 20.03 15.78
CA GLU A 395 -20.71 20.16 14.37
C GLU A 395 -22.18 20.56 14.17
N SER A 396 -23.07 20.31 15.15
CA SER A 396 -24.48 20.71 15.06
C SER A 396 -24.68 22.20 15.25
N SER A 397 -23.65 22.94 15.72
CA SER A 397 -23.69 24.42 15.87
C SER A 397 -23.99 25.16 14.56
N LYS A 398 -23.63 24.59 13.41
CA LYS A 398 -23.91 25.15 12.08
C LYS A 398 -25.42 25.34 11.79
N TYR A 399 -26.27 24.55 12.46
CA TYR A 399 -27.73 24.66 12.35
C TYR A 399 -28.37 25.49 13.47
N MET A 400 -27.55 26.19 14.25
CA MET A 400 -27.99 27.07 15.31
C MET A 400 -27.56 28.50 15.02
N GLN A 401 -28.45 29.44 15.31
CA GLN A 401 -28.18 30.87 15.32
C GLN A 401 -28.04 31.33 16.77
N PHE A 402 -26.88 31.91 17.10
CA PHE A 402 -26.54 32.41 18.44
C PHE A 402 -26.52 33.95 18.50
N LEU A 403 -26.47 34.58 17.33
CA LEU A 403 -26.46 36.06 17.17
C LEU A 403 -27.58 36.47 16.24
N ASP A 404 -28.15 37.64 16.48
CA ASP A 404 -29.09 38.29 15.55
C ASP A 404 -28.33 38.91 14.34
N ASP A 405 -29.09 39.51 13.42
CA ASP A 405 -28.55 40.17 12.22
C ASP A 405 -27.68 41.42 12.55
N GLN A 406 -27.75 41.91 13.80
CA GLN A 406 -26.94 43.03 14.31
C GLN A 406 -25.75 42.57 15.15
N GLY A 407 -25.51 41.24 15.25
CA GLY A 407 -24.42 40.66 16.02
C GLY A 407 -24.63 40.58 17.53
N LYS A 408 -25.85 40.83 18.04
CA LYS A 408 -26.16 40.66 19.46
C LYS A 408 -26.46 39.21 19.79
N SER A 409 -26.03 38.78 20.96
CA SER A 409 -26.28 37.41 21.45
C SER A 409 -27.78 37.20 21.70
N ILE A 410 -28.31 36.12 21.14
CA ILE A 410 -29.73 35.72 21.31
C ILE A 410 -29.80 34.31 21.92
N LYS A 411 -30.98 33.94 22.41
CA LYS A 411 -31.24 32.55 22.79
C LYS A 411 -31.04 31.67 21.56
N PRO A 412 -30.31 30.51 21.68
CA PRO A 412 -30.06 29.65 20.55
C PRO A 412 -31.33 29.26 19.80
N GLN A 413 -31.38 29.51 18.51
CA GLN A 413 -32.50 29.18 17.62
C GLN A 413 -32.02 28.34 16.45
N LEU A 414 -32.92 27.55 15.85
CA LEU A 414 -32.59 26.81 14.64
C LEU A 414 -32.38 27.78 13.48
N ASN A 415 -31.28 27.63 12.79
CA ASN A 415 -30.97 28.37 11.56
C ASN A 415 -31.65 27.68 10.37
N GLN A 416 -32.93 28.01 10.15
CA GLN A 416 -33.74 27.39 9.10
C GLN A 416 -33.13 27.60 7.72
N LYS A 417 -32.58 28.79 7.43
CA LYS A 417 -31.92 29.10 6.14
C LYS A 417 -30.74 28.16 5.87
N ALA A 418 -29.93 27.88 6.88
CA ALA A 418 -28.81 26.96 6.73
C ALA A 418 -29.28 25.51 6.56
N ILE A 419 -30.35 25.11 7.26
CA ILE A 419 -30.96 23.79 7.15
C ILE A 419 -31.52 23.57 5.74
N ASP A 420 -32.32 24.51 5.24
CA ASP A 420 -32.98 24.41 3.93
C ASP A 420 -31.93 24.38 2.81
N LYS A 421 -30.91 25.24 2.87
CA LYS A 421 -29.79 25.23 1.93
C LYS A 421 -29.05 23.91 1.92
N ASP A 422 -28.75 23.32 3.08
CA ASP A 422 -28.03 22.04 3.16
C ASP A 422 -28.89 20.88 2.68
N LYS A 423 -30.21 20.91 2.92
CA LYS A 423 -31.14 19.89 2.40
C LYS A 423 -31.32 19.99 0.89
N GLU A 424 -31.47 21.20 0.35
CA GLU A 424 -31.60 21.45 -1.08
C GLU A 424 -30.38 20.96 -1.88
N LEU A 425 -29.17 21.16 -1.34
CA LEU A 425 -27.93 20.78 -1.97
C LEU A 425 -27.48 19.33 -1.66
N ALA A 426 -28.28 18.58 -0.88
CA ALA A 426 -27.94 17.20 -0.55
C ALA A 426 -27.92 16.31 -1.80
N GLY A 427 -26.82 15.59 -2.02
CA GLY A 427 -26.65 14.70 -3.17
C GLY A 427 -26.00 15.34 -4.38
N TYR A 428 -25.93 16.68 -4.45
CA TYR A 428 -25.26 17.38 -5.55
C TYR A 428 -23.73 17.44 -5.32
N ASN A 429 -22.99 17.21 -6.39
CA ASN A 429 -21.55 17.43 -6.49
C ASN A 429 -21.24 18.10 -7.82
N MET A 430 -20.21 18.95 -7.86
CA MET A 430 -19.72 19.59 -9.08
C MET A 430 -18.26 19.23 -9.30
N LEU A 431 -17.93 18.81 -10.51
CA LEU A 431 -16.59 18.62 -11.00
C LEU A 431 -16.26 19.70 -12.02
N VAL A 432 -15.05 20.23 -11.97
CA VAL A 432 -14.55 21.27 -12.88
C VAL A 432 -13.27 20.77 -13.53
N THR A 433 -13.18 20.95 -14.86
CA THR A 433 -12.03 20.40 -15.61
C THR A 433 -11.69 21.26 -16.83
N SER A 434 -10.39 21.33 -17.17
CA SER A 434 -9.89 21.84 -18.43
C SER A 434 -10.14 20.90 -19.61
N GLU A 435 -10.50 19.64 -19.36
CA GLU A 435 -10.68 18.60 -20.38
C GLU A 435 -12.07 18.71 -21.03
N ILE A 436 -12.27 19.76 -21.85
CA ILE A 436 -13.58 20.07 -22.46
C ILE A 436 -14.08 18.97 -23.41
N ASN A 437 -13.19 18.19 -24.01
CA ASN A 437 -13.53 17.09 -24.92
C ASN A 437 -13.80 15.76 -24.22
N MET A 438 -13.49 15.64 -22.92
CA MET A 438 -13.78 14.44 -22.15
C MET A 438 -15.28 14.34 -21.88
N SER A 439 -15.90 13.17 -22.10
CA SER A 439 -17.34 13.01 -21.79
C SER A 439 -17.61 13.21 -20.29
N SER A 440 -18.82 13.66 -19.93
CA SER A 440 -19.18 13.83 -18.53
C SER A 440 -19.10 12.53 -17.72
N LYS A 441 -19.35 11.38 -18.35
CA LYS A 441 -19.19 10.06 -17.74
C LYS A 441 -17.72 9.73 -17.47
N ASP A 442 -16.82 10.08 -18.40
CA ASP A 442 -15.38 9.88 -18.20
C ASP A 442 -14.82 10.82 -17.13
N VAL A 443 -15.29 12.08 -17.08
CA VAL A 443 -14.97 13.02 -16.01
C VAL A 443 -15.40 12.46 -14.65
N TYR A 444 -16.63 11.95 -14.58
CA TYR A 444 -17.14 11.31 -13.36
C TYR A 444 -16.32 10.10 -12.95
N ASN A 445 -16.05 9.18 -13.89
CA ASN A 445 -15.29 7.97 -13.64
C ASN A 445 -13.84 8.27 -13.24
N ALA A 446 -13.17 9.20 -13.94
CA ALA A 446 -11.81 9.61 -13.61
C ALA A 446 -11.73 10.20 -12.19
N TYR A 447 -12.67 11.09 -11.83
CA TYR A 447 -12.70 11.64 -10.48
C TYR A 447 -12.96 10.57 -9.41
N HIS A 448 -13.85 9.62 -9.70
CA HIS A 448 -14.18 8.57 -8.73
C HIS A 448 -13.03 7.62 -8.44
N GLN A 449 -12.01 7.53 -9.30
CA GLN A 449 -10.78 6.79 -8.98
C GLN A 449 -9.99 7.39 -7.80
N LEU A 450 -10.31 8.62 -7.37
CA LEU A 450 -9.66 9.27 -6.23
C LEU A 450 -9.80 8.46 -4.92
N TRP A 451 -10.84 7.60 -4.79
CA TRP A 451 -10.98 6.71 -3.65
C TRP A 451 -9.79 5.73 -3.46
N GLN A 452 -9.04 5.45 -4.52
CA GLN A 452 -7.86 4.57 -4.44
C GLN A 452 -6.74 5.19 -3.61
N ILE A 453 -6.62 6.52 -3.61
CA ILE A 453 -5.64 7.19 -2.74
C ILE A 453 -6.10 7.16 -1.28
N GLU A 454 -7.40 7.30 -1.03
CA GLU A 454 -7.97 7.11 0.30
C GLU A 454 -7.74 5.68 0.81
N GLU A 455 -7.86 4.68 -0.07
CA GLU A 455 -7.53 3.29 0.25
C GLU A 455 -6.04 3.11 0.56
N SER A 456 -5.14 3.78 -0.17
CA SER A 456 -3.70 3.76 0.12
C SER A 456 -3.40 4.33 1.50
N PHE A 457 -4.04 5.44 1.89
CA PHE A 457 -3.96 5.96 3.25
C PHE A 457 -4.59 5.02 4.30
N ARG A 458 -5.70 4.36 3.96
CA ARG A 458 -6.31 3.36 4.84
C ARG A 458 -5.36 2.19 5.07
N ILE A 459 -4.71 1.68 4.04
CA ILE A 459 -3.68 0.64 4.16
C ILE A 459 -2.57 1.11 5.11
N MET A 460 -2.04 2.31 4.92
CA MET A 460 -1.02 2.84 5.82
C MET A 460 -1.49 2.89 7.28
N LYS A 461 -2.72 3.35 7.52
CA LYS A 461 -3.26 3.53 8.87
C LYS A 461 -3.69 2.24 9.56
N THR A 462 -4.20 1.24 8.80
CA THR A 462 -4.82 0.03 9.36
C THR A 462 -3.98 -1.24 9.13
N GLU A 463 -3.44 -1.43 7.92
CA GLU A 463 -2.68 -2.63 7.61
C GLU A 463 -1.21 -2.50 8.03
N LEU A 464 -0.66 -1.30 7.92
CA LEU A 464 0.73 -1.04 8.27
C LEU A 464 0.90 -0.36 9.64
N ASP A 465 -0.17 -0.11 10.39
CA ASP A 465 -0.12 0.55 11.70
C ASP A 465 0.89 1.71 11.74
N THR A 466 0.79 2.62 10.75
CA THR A 466 1.75 3.75 10.65
C THR A 466 1.69 4.65 11.88
N ARG A 467 0.63 4.55 12.66
CA ARG A 467 0.43 5.25 13.94
C ARG A 467 -0.06 4.26 15.03
N PRO A 468 0.26 4.52 16.32
CA PRO A 468 1.04 5.65 16.83
C PRO A 468 2.53 5.56 16.47
N VAL A 469 3.17 6.73 16.30
CA VAL A 469 4.60 6.82 15.98
C VAL A 469 5.37 7.11 17.27
N TYR A 470 6.19 6.17 17.71
CA TYR A 470 7.00 6.26 18.94
C TYR A 470 8.42 6.81 18.71
N LEU A 471 8.61 7.60 17.66
CA LEU A 471 9.89 8.20 17.30
C LEU A 471 9.87 9.70 17.63
N GLN A 472 11.00 10.22 18.12
CA GLN A 472 11.12 11.63 18.53
C GLN A 472 11.84 12.48 17.50
N LYS A 473 12.94 11.97 16.90
CA LYS A 473 13.71 12.69 15.90
C LYS A 473 12.95 12.80 14.60
N GLU A 474 12.88 13.99 14.02
CA GLU A 474 12.15 14.27 12.77
C GLU A 474 12.59 13.39 11.62
N ASN A 475 13.90 13.22 11.41
CA ASN A 475 14.39 12.36 10.33
C ASN A 475 14.00 10.88 10.55
N ARG A 476 13.95 10.40 11.79
CA ARG A 476 13.46 9.05 12.07
C ARG A 476 11.96 8.91 11.80
N ILE A 477 11.18 9.97 12.05
CA ILE A 477 9.75 10.03 11.71
C ILE A 477 9.56 9.99 10.19
N LYS A 478 10.32 10.82 9.44
CA LYS A 478 10.32 10.82 7.97
C LYS A 478 10.73 9.46 7.40
N GLY A 479 11.80 8.84 7.95
CA GLY A 479 12.22 7.49 7.57
C GLY A 479 11.17 6.44 7.82
N HIS A 480 10.42 6.53 8.94
CA HIS A 480 9.30 5.64 9.21
C HIS A 480 8.19 5.77 8.16
N PHE A 481 7.80 6.99 7.81
CA PHE A 481 6.83 7.22 6.75
C PHE A 481 7.31 6.74 5.38
N PHE A 482 8.59 6.91 5.07
CA PHE A 482 9.20 6.37 3.86
C PHE A 482 9.12 4.84 3.80
N ILE A 483 9.40 4.13 4.89
CA ILE A 483 9.23 2.66 4.97
C ILE A 483 7.77 2.27 4.72
N CYS A 484 6.81 2.99 5.31
CA CYS A 484 5.39 2.72 5.10
C CYS A 484 4.96 3.02 3.65
N TYR A 485 5.43 4.11 3.05
CA TYR A 485 5.24 4.44 1.64
C TYR A 485 5.74 3.32 0.73
N THR A 486 6.98 2.86 0.95
CA THR A 486 7.56 1.75 0.17
C THR A 486 6.73 0.47 0.31
N ALA A 487 6.29 0.13 1.51
CA ALA A 487 5.43 -1.03 1.74
C ALA A 487 4.10 -0.92 0.96
N VAL A 488 3.49 0.28 0.91
CA VAL A 488 2.29 0.53 0.08
C VAL A 488 2.63 0.40 -1.40
N LEU A 489 3.68 1.04 -1.89
CA LEU A 489 4.10 0.96 -3.30
C LEU A 489 4.25 -0.50 -3.74
N LEU A 490 5.05 -1.29 -3.01
CA LEU A 490 5.30 -2.69 -3.36
C LEU A 490 4.02 -3.55 -3.29
N SER A 491 3.14 -3.29 -2.30
CA SER A 491 1.87 -4.00 -2.20
C SER A 491 0.88 -3.61 -3.31
N ARG A 492 0.90 -2.35 -3.79
CA ARG A 492 0.10 -1.89 -4.94
C ARG A 492 0.65 -2.46 -6.25
N ILE A 493 1.97 -2.56 -6.42
CA ILE A 493 2.56 -3.27 -7.56
C ILE A 493 2.11 -4.73 -7.57
N LEU A 494 2.15 -5.42 -6.41
CA LEU A 494 1.65 -6.78 -6.29
C LEU A 494 0.17 -6.87 -6.67
N GLN A 495 -0.66 -5.96 -6.16
CA GLN A 495 -2.10 -5.94 -6.38
C GLN A 495 -2.46 -5.67 -7.85
N PHE A 496 -1.94 -4.58 -8.43
CA PHE A 496 -2.38 -4.09 -9.73
C PHE A 496 -1.60 -4.69 -10.90
N LYS A 497 -0.28 -4.87 -10.76
CA LYS A 497 0.56 -5.32 -11.88
C LYS A 497 0.75 -6.84 -11.93
N ILE A 498 0.83 -7.50 -10.79
CA ILE A 498 1.06 -8.96 -10.75
C ILE A 498 -0.26 -9.71 -10.63
N LEU A 499 -1.14 -9.29 -9.73
CA LEU A 499 -2.43 -9.93 -9.46
C LEU A 499 -3.60 -9.31 -10.26
N GLU A 500 -3.34 -8.33 -11.14
CA GLU A 500 -4.32 -7.72 -12.06
C GLU A 500 -5.58 -7.21 -11.32
N ASN A 501 -5.41 -6.72 -10.10
CA ASN A 501 -6.47 -6.25 -9.21
C ASN A 501 -7.58 -7.27 -8.88
N LYS A 502 -7.28 -8.57 -9.04
CA LYS A 502 -8.25 -9.65 -8.73
C LYS A 502 -8.57 -9.75 -7.23
N TYR A 503 -7.67 -9.29 -6.37
CA TYR A 503 -7.76 -9.45 -4.93
C TYR A 503 -7.65 -8.12 -4.20
N SER A 504 -8.36 -8.00 -3.08
CA SER A 504 -8.31 -6.81 -2.23
C SER A 504 -6.97 -6.70 -1.49
N ALA A 505 -6.60 -5.47 -1.10
CA ALA A 505 -5.44 -5.24 -0.26
C ALA A 505 -5.51 -6.03 1.06
N SER A 506 -6.67 -6.11 1.68
CA SER A 506 -6.87 -6.89 2.92
C SER A 506 -6.53 -8.38 2.74
N THR A 507 -6.90 -8.99 1.60
CA THR A 507 -6.54 -10.38 1.27
C THR A 507 -5.02 -10.56 1.15
N ILE A 508 -4.35 -9.61 0.52
CA ILE A 508 -2.90 -9.60 0.33
C ILE A 508 -2.18 -9.51 1.69
N TYR A 509 -2.60 -8.57 2.55
CA TYR A 509 -2.01 -8.41 3.88
C TYR A 509 -2.34 -9.57 4.83
N ASP A 510 -3.54 -10.16 4.74
CA ASP A 510 -3.88 -11.39 5.49
C ASP A 510 -2.92 -12.53 5.14
N PHE A 511 -2.63 -12.72 3.86
CA PHE A 511 -1.61 -13.67 3.42
C PHE A 511 -0.23 -13.33 3.96
N MET A 512 0.23 -12.08 3.85
CA MET A 512 1.56 -11.68 4.32
C MET A 512 1.75 -11.95 5.82
N ARG A 513 0.71 -11.82 6.62
CA ARG A 513 0.73 -12.12 8.06
C ARG A 513 0.70 -13.61 8.35
N LYS A 514 0.06 -14.41 7.50
CA LYS A 514 -0.19 -15.86 7.71
C LYS A 514 0.84 -16.77 7.07
N PHE A 515 1.60 -16.30 6.08
CA PHE A 515 2.61 -17.15 5.46
C PHE A 515 3.80 -17.33 6.40
N ARG A 516 3.73 -18.39 7.16
CA ARG A 516 4.72 -18.80 8.15
C ARG A 516 5.10 -20.24 7.93
N VAL A 517 6.32 -20.59 8.33
CA VAL A 517 6.83 -21.95 8.27
C VAL A 517 7.46 -22.34 9.61
N VAL A 518 7.40 -23.62 9.93
CA VAL A 518 8.07 -24.16 11.10
C VAL A 518 9.27 -25.01 10.67
N ARG A 519 10.43 -24.72 11.23
CA ARG A 519 11.67 -25.45 10.96
C ARG A 519 11.61 -26.84 11.62
N ILE A 520 11.72 -27.89 10.80
CA ILE A 520 11.81 -29.29 11.25
C ILE A 520 13.27 -29.66 11.54
N ASN A 521 14.15 -29.27 10.62
CA ASN A 521 15.59 -29.47 10.72
C ASN A 521 16.32 -28.35 9.94
N SER A 522 17.65 -28.46 9.81
CA SER A 522 18.47 -27.43 9.14
C SER A 522 18.07 -27.13 7.69
N THR A 523 17.36 -28.02 7.00
CA THR A 523 17.09 -27.93 5.55
C THR A 523 15.61 -28.02 5.19
N ARG A 524 14.70 -28.28 6.14
CA ARG A 524 13.27 -28.55 5.87
C ARG A 524 12.36 -27.79 6.81
N PHE A 525 11.24 -27.33 6.22
CA PHE A 525 10.22 -26.52 6.89
C PHE A 525 8.83 -27.04 6.55
N ILE A 526 7.90 -26.98 7.50
CA ILE A 526 6.46 -27.17 7.29
C ILE A 526 5.83 -25.81 7.01
N ASN A 527 5.06 -25.73 5.94
CA ASN A 527 4.27 -24.56 5.59
C ASN A 527 2.94 -24.59 6.36
N LEU A 528 2.64 -23.48 7.05
CA LEU A 528 1.43 -23.34 7.86
C LEU A 528 0.25 -22.74 7.08
N LEU A 529 0.43 -22.41 5.80
CA LEU A 529 -0.67 -21.89 4.98
C LEU A 529 -1.74 -22.96 4.74
N THR A 530 -2.98 -22.48 4.69
CA THR A 530 -4.10 -23.27 4.19
C THR A 530 -4.28 -23.03 2.69
N SER A 531 -4.70 -24.06 1.96
CA SER A 531 -4.99 -23.96 0.52
C SER A 531 -6.16 -22.98 0.29
N LYS A 532 -5.92 -21.94 -0.51
CA LYS A 532 -6.91 -20.94 -0.95
C LYS A 532 -6.62 -20.59 -2.40
N GLU A 533 -7.63 -20.16 -3.14
CA GLU A 533 -7.49 -19.70 -4.53
C GLU A 533 -6.38 -18.63 -4.66
N PHE A 534 -6.39 -17.62 -3.78
CA PHE A 534 -5.36 -16.60 -3.72
C PHE A 534 -3.94 -17.17 -3.67
N VAL A 535 -3.69 -18.15 -2.79
CA VAL A 535 -2.35 -18.75 -2.59
C VAL A 535 -1.91 -19.50 -3.85
N THR A 536 -2.85 -20.17 -4.50
CA THR A 536 -2.59 -20.90 -5.76
C THR A 536 -2.27 -19.93 -6.89
N ASP A 537 -3.04 -18.86 -7.03
CA ASP A 537 -2.82 -17.85 -8.07
C ASP A 537 -1.50 -17.12 -7.84
N LEU A 538 -1.22 -16.70 -6.61
CA LEU A 538 0.03 -16.04 -6.25
C LEU A 538 1.24 -16.93 -6.54
N SER A 539 1.16 -18.22 -6.17
CA SER A 539 2.20 -19.22 -6.46
C SER A 539 2.49 -19.33 -7.95
N LYS A 540 1.46 -19.36 -8.79
CA LYS A 540 1.57 -19.39 -10.26
C LYS A 540 2.14 -18.09 -10.82
N LYS A 541 1.59 -16.94 -10.45
CA LYS A 541 2.00 -15.61 -10.95
C LYS A 541 3.46 -15.28 -10.60
N LEU A 542 3.92 -15.67 -9.42
CA LEU A 542 5.30 -15.47 -8.99
C LEU A 542 6.25 -16.61 -9.41
N ASN A 543 5.73 -17.71 -9.94
CA ASN A 543 6.47 -18.95 -10.22
C ASN A 543 7.27 -19.42 -8.99
N GLN A 544 6.59 -19.50 -7.84
CA GLN A 544 7.20 -19.84 -6.54
C GLN A 544 6.45 -21.02 -5.89
N PRO A 545 7.13 -21.92 -5.16
CA PRO A 545 6.51 -23.11 -4.56
C PRO A 545 5.74 -22.79 -3.25
N ILE A 546 4.96 -21.72 -3.23
CA ILE A 546 4.21 -21.25 -2.05
C ILE A 546 3.17 -22.28 -1.59
N THR A 547 2.64 -23.08 -2.50
CA THR A 547 1.63 -24.11 -2.22
C THR A 547 2.19 -25.42 -1.67
N ASN A 548 3.53 -25.58 -1.65
CA ASN A 548 4.13 -26.80 -1.14
C ASN A 548 3.94 -26.92 0.37
N TYR A 549 3.49 -28.10 0.83
CA TYR A 549 3.37 -28.38 2.27
C TYR A 549 4.74 -28.44 2.96
N TYR A 550 5.72 -29.07 2.30
CA TYR A 550 7.12 -29.05 2.73
C TYR A 550 7.94 -28.12 1.84
N LEU A 551 8.69 -27.24 2.47
CA LEU A 551 9.65 -26.37 1.81
C LEU A 551 11.07 -26.75 2.21
N THR A 552 11.98 -26.74 1.25
CA THR A 552 13.40 -26.91 1.50
C THR A 552 14.10 -25.56 1.63
N ASP A 553 15.24 -25.53 2.32
CA ASP A 553 16.08 -24.34 2.41
C ASP A 553 16.43 -23.75 1.03
N LYS A 554 16.73 -24.63 0.06
CA LYS A 554 16.98 -24.23 -1.33
C LYS A 554 15.77 -23.55 -1.97
N GLN A 555 14.56 -24.07 -1.77
CA GLN A 555 13.34 -23.48 -2.32
C GLN A 555 13.07 -22.10 -1.69
N ILE A 556 13.23 -21.97 -0.37
CA ILE A 556 13.02 -20.68 0.30
C ILE A 556 14.07 -19.66 -0.18
N LYS A 557 15.34 -20.04 -0.33
CA LYS A 557 16.38 -19.18 -0.91
C LYS A 557 16.01 -18.72 -2.33
N MET A 558 15.54 -19.63 -3.17
CA MET A 558 15.08 -19.29 -4.53
C MET A 558 13.91 -18.31 -4.55
N MET A 559 13.03 -18.35 -3.55
CA MET A 559 11.92 -17.37 -3.45
C MET A 559 12.42 -15.92 -3.24
N HIS A 560 13.64 -15.73 -2.73
CA HIS A 560 14.26 -14.43 -2.50
C HIS A 560 15.14 -13.95 -3.65
N THR A 561 15.37 -14.78 -4.66
CA THR A 561 16.13 -14.41 -5.86
C THR A 561 15.19 -13.98 -6.99
N ARG A 562 15.73 -13.30 -7.99
CA ARG A 562 14.98 -12.82 -9.17
C ARG A 562 14.25 -13.92 -9.92
#